data_601e94339c7e98189132fff10ad22cd0
#
_entry.id   601e94339c7e98189132fff10ad22cd0
#
_cell.length_a   1.000
_cell.length_b   1.000
_cell.length_c   1.000
_cell.angle_alpha   90.00
_cell.angle_beta   90.00
_cell.angle_gamma   90.00
#
_symmetry.space_group_name_H-M   'P 1'
#
loop_
_entity.id
_entity.type
_entity.pdbx_description
1 polymer ?
#
loop_
_entity_poly.entity_id
_entity_poly.type
_entity_poly.pdbx_seq_one_letter_code
_entity_poly.pdbx_strand_id
1 'polypeptide(L)'
;MQEQEQKKGRGIGFQLNAITLIGIVVMVTILVSFVGYRAYEELLNMGTLAQYNELGDKARPVVGSYEAVKQSGEDLRQHIYVMMQQPPEARSRAAVNALLQELMESNQNLIGVGVVFEPNAFDGQDAAHVKDPLSDESGRMITYAGREGNVVELEPNTGYDTEVWYTDPKKTSKPVLTPAYYETIAGKKTLMASVGLPILDNGRFIGAITLDFDMGKVQEMFEQLSTPDNIYLMMDSTGHLVAHGTDKDMIM
;
A
#
# COMPACT_ATOMS: atom_id res chain seq x y z
N MET A 1 -24.81 67.19 69.56
CA MET A 1 -24.43 65.82 69.84
C MET A 1 -24.01 65.17 68.46
N GLN A 2 -22.71 65.12 68.26
CA GLN A 2 -22.17 64.47 67.09
C GLN A 2 -21.78 63.04 67.47
N GLU A 3 -22.46 62.05 66.90
CA GLU A 3 -22.10 60.64 66.99
C GLU A 3 -20.94 60.37 66.05
N GLN A 4 -19.75 60.19 66.59
CA GLN A 4 -18.59 59.68 65.83
C GLN A 4 -18.72 58.19 65.70
N GLU A 5 -19.06 57.72 64.50
CA GLU A 5 -18.93 56.31 64.08
C GLU A 5 -17.45 55.91 64.07
N GLN A 6 -17.08 55.16 65.09
CA GLN A 6 -15.75 54.55 65.23
C GLN A 6 -15.63 53.40 64.19
N LYS A 7 -15.04 53.65 63.01
CA LYS A 7 -14.61 52.60 62.10
C LYS A 7 -13.58 51.73 62.83
N LYS A 8 -14.04 50.61 63.40
CA LYS A 8 -13.15 49.52 63.87
C LYS A 8 -12.30 48.99 62.74
N GLY A 9 -11.07 49.43 62.64
CA GLY A 9 -10.09 48.85 61.70
C GLY A 9 -9.90 47.36 62.01
N ARG A 10 -10.01 46.52 61.01
CA ARG A 10 -9.73 45.08 61.11
C ARG A 10 -8.29 44.93 61.60
N GLY A 11 -8.08 44.22 62.72
CA GLY A 11 -6.78 44.09 63.39
C GLY A 11 -5.76 43.44 62.41
N ILE A 12 -4.48 43.77 62.58
CA ILE A 12 -3.35 43.27 61.74
C ILE A 12 -3.37 41.74 61.57
N GLY A 13 -3.75 40.98 62.60
CA GLY A 13 -3.90 39.54 62.58
C GLY A 13 -4.96 39.05 61.60
N PHE A 14 -6.12 39.79 61.50
CA PHE A 14 -7.15 39.45 60.52
C PHE A 14 -6.69 39.68 59.06
N GLN A 15 -5.96 40.79 58.87
CA GLN A 15 -5.40 41.09 57.52
C GLN A 15 -4.34 40.04 57.08
N LEU A 16 -3.48 39.62 57.99
CA LEU A 16 -2.46 38.63 57.79
C LEU A 16 -3.08 37.26 57.43
N ASN A 17 -4.09 36.82 58.17
CA ASN A 17 -4.80 35.58 57.93
C ASN A 17 -5.56 35.62 56.60
N ALA A 18 -6.16 36.76 56.20
CA ALA A 18 -6.83 36.93 54.95
C ALA A 18 -5.85 36.83 53.76
N ILE A 19 -4.67 37.46 53.84
CA ILE A 19 -3.62 37.39 52.79
C ILE A 19 -3.11 35.95 52.66
N THR A 20 -2.86 35.26 53.78
CA THR A 20 -2.42 33.86 53.76
C THR A 20 -3.47 32.95 53.14
N LEU A 21 -4.74 33.12 53.46
CA LEU A 21 -5.85 32.35 52.89
C LEU A 21 -5.97 32.59 51.37
N ILE A 22 -5.89 33.85 50.91
CA ILE A 22 -5.90 34.20 49.49
C ILE A 22 -4.70 33.55 48.79
N GLY A 23 -3.50 33.60 49.37
CA GLY A 23 -2.31 32.96 48.81
C GLY A 23 -2.47 31.44 48.63
N ILE A 24 -3.06 30.78 49.67
CA ILE A 24 -3.34 29.33 49.57
C ILE A 24 -4.36 29.03 48.47
N VAL A 25 -5.45 29.80 48.38
CA VAL A 25 -6.48 29.63 47.36
C VAL A 25 -5.89 29.82 45.96
N VAL A 26 -5.09 30.86 45.74
CA VAL A 26 -4.42 31.09 44.44
C VAL A 26 -3.47 29.94 44.07
N MET A 27 -2.66 29.50 45.06
CA MET A 27 -1.73 28.40 44.84
C MET A 27 -2.46 27.08 44.51
N VAL A 28 -3.54 26.77 45.22
CA VAL A 28 -4.37 25.58 44.94
C VAL A 28 -5.03 25.67 43.55
N THR A 29 -5.54 26.84 43.18
CA THR A 29 -6.15 27.06 41.87
C THR A 29 -5.12 26.85 40.74
N ILE A 30 -3.91 27.39 40.88
CA ILE A 30 -2.82 27.19 39.92
C ILE A 30 -2.46 25.70 39.84
N LEU A 31 -2.31 25.01 40.95
CA LEU A 31 -1.99 23.60 41.01
C LEU A 31 -3.06 22.74 40.31
N VAL A 32 -4.34 22.97 40.64
CA VAL A 32 -5.46 22.24 40.05
C VAL A 32 -5.55 22.50 38.52
N SER A 33 -5.36 23.76 38.11
CA SER A 33 -5.33 24.12 36.68
C SER A 33 -4.17 23.45 35.96
N PHE A 34 -2.99 23.43 36.57
CA PHE A 34 -1.81 22.77 35.99
C PHE A 34 -2.00 21.25 35.87
N VAL A 35 -2.47 20.61 36.94
CA VAL A 35 -2.74 19.16 36.92
C VAL A 35 -3.83 18.81 35.91
N GLY A 36 -4.90 19.62 35.86
CA GLY A 36 -5.98 19.45 34.91
C GLY A 36 -5.50 19.58 33.43
N TYR A 37 -4.67 20.60 33.18
CA TYR A 37 -4.08 20.79 31.86
C TYR A 37 -3.17 19.60 31.44
N ARG A 38 -2.31 19.14 32.33
CA ARG A 38 -1.44 17.98 32.10
C ARG A 38 -2.24 16.70 31.88
N ALA A 39 -3.29 16.47 32.67
CA ALA A 39 -4.17 15.31 32.47
C ALA A 39 -4.93 15.38 31.16
N TYR A 40 -5.36 16.56 30.72
CA TYR A 40 -6.00 16.76 29.42
C TYR A 40 -5.05 16.47 28.25
N GLU A 41 -3.81 16.99 28.28
CA GLU A 41 -2.79 16.67 27.26
C GLU A 41 -2.49 15.17 27.20
N GLU A 42 -2.38 14.50 28.35
CA GLU A 42 -2.10 13.07 28.41
C GLU A 42 -3.26 12.23 27.85
N LEU A 43 -4.51 12.63 28.13
CA LEU A 43 -5.69 12.01 27.54
C LEU A 43 -5.76 12.17 26.03
N LEU A 44 -5.43 13.37 25.51
CA LEU A 44 -5.37 13.59 24.05
C LEU A 44 -4.29 12.72 23.42
N ASN A 45 -3.10 12.65 24.01
CA ASN A 45 -2.00 11.84 23.51
C ASN A 45 -2.34 10.34 23.52
N MET A 46 -2.96 9.84 24.59
CA MET A 46 -3.42 8.45 24.68
C MET A 46 -4.50 8.15 23.65
N GLY A 47 -5.45 9.06 23.45
CA GLY A 47 -6.49 8.93 22.45
C GLY A 47 -5.92 8.85 21.02
N THR A 48 -4.98 9.74 20.71
CA THR A 48 -4.29 9.74 19.42
C THR A 48 -3.49 8.46 19.19
N LEU A 49 -2.75 7.99 20.19
CA LEU A 49 -1.98 6.75 20.12
C LEU A 49 -2.90 5.52 19.94
N ALA A 50 -4.04 5.48 20.63
CA ALA A 50 -5.02 4.42 20.47
C ALA A 50 -5.59 4.38 19.03
N GLN A 51 -5.90 5.54 18.44
CA GLN A 51 -6.35 5.65 17.06
C GLN A 51 -5.27 5.20 16.07
N TYR A 52 -4.00 5.57 16.27
CA TYR A 52 -2.89 5.10 15.43
C TYR A 52 -2.72 3.58 15.50
N ASN A 53 -2.82 2.99 16.69
CA ASN A 53 -2.71 1.55 16.86
C ASN A 53 -3.89 0.82 16.18
N GLU A 54 -5.11 1.34 16.36
CA GLU A 54 -6.30 0.82 15.71
C GLU A 54 -6.18 0.86 14.18
N LEU A 55 -5.75 2.01 13.62
CA LEU A 55 -5.52 2.16 12.20
C LEU A 55 -4.47 1.17 11.68
N GLY A 56 -3.36 0.99 12.42
CA GLY A 56 -2.32 0.01 12.10
C GLY A 56 -2.86 -1.41 12.07
N ASP A 57 -3.68 -1.80 13.03
CA ASP A 57 -4.30 -3.12 13.08
C ASP A 57 -5.30 -3.32 11.92
N LYS A 58 -6.08 -2.31 11.57
CA LYS A 58 -7.01 -2.33 10.43
C LYS A 58 -6.30 -2.35 9.07
N ALA A 59 -5.15 -1.68 8.93
CA ALA A 59 -4.35 -1.69 7.71
C ALA A 59 -3.58 -3.00 7.50
N ARG A 60 -3.33 -3.78 8.54
CA ARG A 60 -2.51 -5.01 8.49
C ARG A 60 -2.95 -6.01 7.42
N PRO A 61 -4.25 -6.32 7.20
CA PRO A 61 -4.66 -7.24 6.14
C PRO A 61 -4.31 -6.74 4.74
N VAL A 62 -4.43 -5.43 4.49
CA VAL A 62 -4.08 -4.81 3.20
C VAL A 62 -2.58 -4.90 2.95
N VAL A 63 -1.77 -4.51 3.95
CA VAL A 63 -0.31 -4.63 3.89
C VAL A 63 0.10 -6.08 3.71
N GLY A 64 -0.53 -7.00 4.44
CA GLY A 64 -0.27 -8.44 4.33
C GLY A 64 -0.58 -8.99 2.94
N SER A 65 -1.65 -8.55 2.30
CA SER A 65 -1.98 -8.93 0.92
C SER A 65 -0.93 -8.44 -0.08
N TYR A 66 -0.49 -7.19 0.05
CA TYR A 66 0.59 -6.64 -0.78
C TYR A 66 1.91 -7.40 -0.60
N GLU A 67 2.34 -7.64 0.64
CA GLU A 67 3.58 -8.38 0.91
C GLU A 67 3.52 -9.83 0.40
N ALA A 68 2.36 -10.47 0.49
CA ALA A 68 2.15 -11.81 -0.06
C ALA A 68 2.27 -11.83 -1.59
N VAL A 69 1.67 -10.85 -2.29
CA VAL A 69 1.79 -10.70 -3.75
C VAL A 69 3.24 -10.46 -4.15
N LYS A 70 3.91 -9.53 -3.48
CA LYS A 70 5.32 -9.23 -3.72
C LYS A 70 6.21 -10.46 -3.49
N GLN A 71 5.99 -11.21 -2.40
CA GLN A 71 6.74 -12.43 -2.13
C GLN A 71 6.55 -13.47 -3.22
N SER A 72 5.31 -13.67 -3.69
CA SER A 72 5.03 -14.58 -4.82
C SER A 72 5.80 -14.19 -6.08
N GLY A 73 5.94 -12.89 -6.35
CA GLY A 73 6.76 -12.38 -7.46
C GLY A 73 8.25 -12.64 -7.27
N GLU A 74 8.75 -12.47 -6.05
CA GLU A 74 10.14 -12.78 -5.71
C GLU A 74 10.44 -14.28 -5.89
N ASP A 75 9.52 -15.14 -5.49
CA ASP A 75 9.65 -16.59 -5.65
C ASP A 75 9.65 -16.97 -7.13
N LEU A 76 8.74 -16.41 -7.93
CA LEU A 76 8.74 -16.56 -9.39
C LEU A 76 10.06 -16.09 -10.01
N ARG A 77 10.56 -14.93 -9.59
CA ARG A 77 11.85 -14.39 -10.07
C ARG A 77 13.01 -15.32 -9.73
N GLN A 78 13.02 -15.94 -8.57
CA GLN A 78 14.03 -16.94 -8.20
C GLN A 78 13.96 -18.17 -9.08
N HIS A 79 12.78 -18.68 -9.40
CA HIS A 79 12.64 -19.78 -10.34
C HIS A 79 13.17 -19.43 -11.74
N ILE A 80 12.88 -18.22 -12.22
CA ILE A 80 13.44 -17.71 -13.49
C ILE A 80 14.97 -17.65 -13.42
N TYR A 81 15.56 -17.16 -12.33
CA TYR A 81 17.01 -17.13 -12.16
C TYR A 81 17.63 -18.53 -12.15
N VAL A 82 16.98 -19.53 -11.57
CA VAL A 82 17.45 -20.92 -11.63
C VAL A 82 17.43 -21.42 -13.07
N MET A 83 16.38 -21.14 -13.85
CA MET A 83 16.33 -21.48 -15.27
C MET A 83 17.43 -20.79 -16.07
N MET A 84 17.71 -19.52 -15.75
CA MET A 84 18.76 -18.74 -16.43
C MET A 84 20.19 -19.22 -16.17
N GLN A 85 20.42 -20.07 -15.17
CA GLN A 85 21.70 -20.75 -15.00
C GLN A 85 21.95 -21.84 -16.04
N GLN A 86 20.91 -22.29 -16.74
CA GLN A 86 21.05 -23.20 -17.87
C GLN A 86 21.59 -22.45 -19.09
N PRO A 87 22.27 -23.15 -20.04
CA PRO A 87 22.59 -22.57 -21.32
C PRO A 87 21.35 -22.00 -21.99
N PRO A 88 21.43 -20.88 -22.74
CA PRO A 88 20.27 -20.22 -23.31
C PRO A 88 19.35 -21.16 -24.12
N GLU A 89 19.95 -22.07 -24.91
CA GLU A 89 19.22 -23.04 -25.73
C GLU A 89 18.49 -24.13 -24.93
N ALA A 90 18.78 -24.27 -23.64
CA ALA A 90 18.11 -25.21 -22.73
C ALA A 90 17.00 -24.55 -21.93
N ARG A 91 16.83 -23.23 -22.00
CA ARG A 91 15.79 -22.49 -21.28
C ARG A 91 14.44 -22.67 -21.97
N SER A 92 13.42 -22.94 -21.16
CA SER A 92 12.09 -23.26 -21.69
C SER A 92 11.09 -22.13 -21.40
N ARG A 93 10.58 -21.46 -22.45
CA ARG A 93 9.46 -20.50 -22.36
C ARG A 93 8.20 -21.19 -21.84
N ALA A 94 7.94 -22.43 -22.28
CA ALA A 94 6.81 -23.19 -21.78
C ALA A 94 6.88 -23.47 -20.27
N ALA A 95 8.08 -23.67 -19.70
CA ALA A 95 8.24 -23.83 -18.27
C ALA A 95 7.95 -22.52 -17.50
N VAL A 96 8.37 -21.37 -18.02
CA VAL A 96 7.99 -20.07 -17.44
C VAL A 96 6.49 -19.86 -17.52
N ASN A 97 5.86 -20.14 -18.66
CA ASN A 97 4.42 -20.02 -18.85
C ASN A 97 3.64 -20.89 -17.86
N ALA A 98 4.11 -22.13 -17.61
CA ALA A 98 3.52 -23.01 -16.60
C ALA A 98 3.63 -22.43 -15.19
N LEU A 99 4.75 -21.81 -14.83
CA LEU A 99 4.90 -21.12 -13.54
C LEU A 99 3.96 -19.92 -13.38
N LEU A 100 3.73 -19.15 -14.46
CA LEU A 100 2.75 -18.05 -14.42
C LEU A 100 1.33 -18.59 -14.16
N GLN A 101 0.93 -19.67 -14.85
CA GLN A 101 -0.37 -20.31 -14.63
C GLN A 101 -0.51 -20.88 -13.22
N GLU A 102 0.49 -21.62 -12.73
CA GLU A 102 0.49 -22.19 -11.38
C GLU A 102 0.38 -21.09 -10.30
N LEU A 103 1.11 -19.99 -10.47
CA LEU A 103 1.04 -18.85 -9.58
C LEU A 103 -0.37 -18.23 -9.55
N MET A 104 -0.98 -18.05 -10.73
CA MET A 104 -2.34 -17.54 -10.82
C MET A 104 -3.38 -18.49 -10.22
N GLU A 105 -3.24 -19.80 -10.45
CA GLU A 105 -4.16 -20.80 -9.87
C GLU A 105 -4.06 -20.86 -8.35
N SER A 106 -2.86 -20.76 -7.81
CA SER A 106 -2.61 -20.83 -6.35
C SER A 106 -2.93 -19.54 -5.60
N ASN A 107 -2.93 -18.38 -6.28
CA ASN A 107 -3.11 -17.07 -5.63
C ASN A 107 -4.34 -16.33 -6.17
N GLN A 108 -5.45 -16.41 -5.41
CA GLN A 108 -6.72 -15.77 -5.76
C GLN A 108 -6.71 -14.23 -5.58
N ASN A 109 -5.66 -13.65 -5.00
CA ASN A 109 -5.53 -12.19 -4.87
C ASN A 109 -4.97 -11.54 -6.13
N LEU A 110 -4.35 -12.34 -7.02
CA LEU A 110 -3.87 -11.89 -8.31
C LEU A 110 -4.98 -11.91 -9.36
N ILE A 111 -5.04 -10.87 -10.17
CA ILE A 111 -5.83 -10.81 -11.41
C ILE A 111 -4.97 -11.04 -12.62
N GLY A 112 -3.65 -10.87 -12.49
CA GLY A 112 -2.70 -11.15 -13.53
C GLY A 112 -1.27 -11.25 -13.04
N VAL A 113 -0.44 -11.97 -13.81
CA VAL A 113 1.00 -12.03 -13.66
C VAL A 113 1.65 -12.14 -15.03
N GLY A 114 2.68 -11.36 -15.28
CA GLY A 114 3.36 -11.36 -16.55
C GLY A 114 4.86 -11.32 -16.43
N VAL A 115 5.52 -11.71 -17.51
CA VAL A 115 6.96 -11.58 -17.68
C VAL A 115 7.26 -11.00 -19.05
N VAL A 116 8.14 -10.01 -19.08
CA VAL A 116 8.65 -9.40 -20.31
C VAL A 116 10.17 -9.42 -20.26
N PHE A 117 10.79 -10.02 -21.27
CA PHE A 117 12.24 -9.98 -21.40
C PHE A 117 12.69 -8.96 -22.45
N GLU A 118 13.88 -8.39 -22.29
CA GLU A 118 14.56 -7.63 -23.32
C GLU A 118 14.90 -8.53 -24.53
N PRO A 119 15.15 -7.98 -25.73
CA PRO A 119 15.41 -8.76 -26.93
C PRO A 119 16.51 -9.81 -26.72
N ASN A 120 16.19 -11.07 -27.04
CA ASN A 120 17.07 -12.25 -26.90
C ASN A 120 17.62 -12.48 -25.48
N ALA A 121 17.02 -11.87 -24.44
CA ALA A 121 17.59 -11.92 -23.09
C ALA A 121 17.27 -13.21 -22.34
N PHE A 122 16.17 -13.90 -22.67
CA PHE A 122 15.82 -15.14 -21.98
C PHE A 122 16.56 -16.34 -22.56
N ASP A 123 16.35 -16.68 -23.82
CA ASP A 123 16.84 -17.91 -24.46
C ASP A 123 17.69 -17.66 -25.72
N GLY A 124 17.82 -16.38 -26.12
CA GLY A 124 18.57 -16.03 -27.33
C GLY A 124 17.90 -16.45 -28.65
N GLN A 125 16.62 -16.86 -28.62
CA GLN A 125 15.93 -17.50 -29.75
C GLN A 125 14.70 -16.71 -30.22
N ASP A 126 14.61 -15.41 -29.99
CA ASP A 126 13.45 -14.60 -30.38
C ASP A 126 13.08 -14.80 -31.85
N ALA A 127 14.06 -14.84 -32.76
CA ALA A 127 13.81 -15.05 -34.17
C ALA A 127 13.07 -16.36 -34.52
N ALA A 128 13.19 -17.38 -33.66
CA ALA A 128 12.47 -18.65 -33.82
C ALA A 128 11.01 -18.58 -33.36
N HIS A 129 10.67 -17.54 -32.53
CA HIS A 129 9.38 -17.36 -31.87
C HIS A 129 8.52 -16.25 -32.49
N VAL A 130 8.86 -15.69 -33.63
CA VAL A 130 8.11 -14.61 -34.32
C VAL A 130 6.63 -14.95 -34.58
N LYS A 131 6.27 -16.23 -34.62
CA LYS A 131 4.89 -16.72 -34.86
C LYS A 131 4.24 -17.27 -33.57
N ASP A 132 4.92 -17.22 -32.46
CA ASP A 132 4.40 -17.70 -31.19
C ASP A 132 3.33 -16.69 -30.70
N PRO A 133 2.10 -17.14 -30.39
CA PRO A 133 1.02 -16.25 -29.98
C PRO A 133 1.30 -15.54 -28.62
N LEU A 134 2.27 -16.01 -27.85
CA LEU A 134 2.68 -15.43 -26.54
C LEU A 134 3.95 -14.54 -26.66
N SER A 135 4.34 -14.22 -27.90
CA SER A 135 5.48 -13.35 -28.21
C SER A 135 5.02 -12.12 -28.99
N ASP A 136 5.86 -11.08 -29.00
CA ASP A 136 5.63 -9.93 -29.88
C ASP A 136 6.05 -10.23 -31.34
N GLU A 137 5.89 -9.24 -32.22
CA GLU A 137 6.25 -9.36 -33.62
C GLU A 137 7.74 -9.67 -33.86
N SER A 138 8.61 -9.40 -32.89
CA SER A 138 10.04 -9.74 -32.94
C SER A 138 10.35 -11.12 -32.36
N GLY A 139 9.35 -11.80 -31.78
CA GLY A 139 9.49 -13.08 -31.11
C GLY A 139 9.95 -12.98 -29.64
N ARG A 140 9.99 -11.80 -29.07
CA ARG A 140 10.34 -11.61 -27.64
C ARG A 140 9.34 -12.32 -26.74
N MET A 141 9.84 -12.88 -25.64
CA MET A 141 8.98 -13.44 -24.61
C MET A 141 8.32 -12.32 -23.82
N ILE A 142 6.99 -12.18 -23.97
CA ILE A 142 6.15 -11.15 -23.35
C ILE A 142 4.85 -11.78 -22.81
N THR A 143 4.95 -12.89 -22.10
CA THR A 143 3.78 -13.65 -21.66
C THR A 143 3.10 -13.01 -20.45
N TYR A 144 1.76 -12.99 -20.48
CA TYR A 144 0.90 -12.61 -19.39
C TYR A 144 -0.12 -13.72 -19.11
N ALA A 145 -0.35 -14.05 -17.86
CA ALA A 145 -1.42 -14.91 -17.39
C ALA A 145 -2.47 -14.06 -16.71
N GLY A 146 -3.62 -13.88 -17.34
CA GLY A 146 -4.76 -13.12 -16.83
C GLY A 146 -5.87 -14.03 -16.28
N ARG A 147 -6.68 -13.50 -15.37
CA ARG A 147 -7.80 -14.23 -14.78
C ARG A 147 -9.13 -13.65 -15.24
N GLU A 148 -9.93 -14.50 -15.89
CA GLU A 148 -11.35 -14.22 -16.16
C GLU A 148 -12.24 -15.18 -15.36
N GLY A 149 -12.86 -14.66 -14.30
CA GLY A 149 -13.63 -15.51 -13.38
C GLY A 149 -12.73 -16.56 -12.72
N ASN A 150 -12.96 -17.84 -13.04
CA ASN A 150 -12.16 -18.97 -12.56
C ASN A 150 -11.16 -19.50 -13.60
N VAL A 151 -11.10 -18.90 -14.78
CA VAL A 151 -10.22 -19.34 -15.87
C VAL A 151 -8.97 -18.49 -15.89
N VAL A 152 -7.80 -19.13 -16.07
CA VAL A 152 -6.53 -18.47 -16.27
C VAL A 152 -6.12 -18.69 -17.72
N GLU A 153 -5.95 -17.60 -18.46
CA GLU A 153 -5.54 -17.64 -19.87
C GLU A 153 -4.18 -16.96 -20.05
N LEU A 154 -3.41 -17.48 -21.00
CA LEU A 154 -2.15 -16.87 -21.40
C LEU A 154 -2.36 -16.01 -22.64
N GLU A 155 -1.80 -14.81 -22.61
CA GLU A 155 -1.82 -13.86 -23.71
C GLU A 155 -0.49 -13.11 -23.82
N PRO A 156 -0.19 -12.45 -24.95
CA PRO A 156 0.98 -11.60 -25.05
C PRO A 156 0.77 -10.30 -24.26
N ASN A 157 1.72 -9.94 -23.42
CA ASN A 157 1.72 -8.70 -22.63
C ASN A 157 2.15 -7.52 -23.51
N THR A 158 1.22 -6.97 -24.28
CA THR A 158 1.48 -5.85 -25.20
C THR A 158 1.39 -4.50 -24.50
N GLY A 159 2.01 -3.45 -25.05
CA GLY A 159 1.95 -2.08 -24.51
C GLY A 159 2.82 -1.83 -23.27
N TYR A 160 3.54 -2.83 -22.79
CA TYR A 160 4.35 -2.78 -21.55
C TYR A 160 5.44 -1.69 -21.56
N ASP A 161 5.90 -1.27 -22.71
CA ASP A 161 7.04 -0.34 -22.88
C ASP A 161 6.75 1.09 -22.40
N THR A 162 5.48 1.44 -22.18
CA THR A 162 5.03 2.70 -21.59
C THR A 162 4.60 2.54 -20.13
N GLU A 163 4.42 1.33 -19.64
CA GLU A 163 3.89 1.04 -18.32
C GLU A 163 4.91 1.27 -17.21
N VAL A 164 4.44 1.84 -16.09
CA VAL A 164 5.27 2.18 -14.92
C VAL A 164 5.92 0.94 -14.32
N TRP A 165 5.17 -0.18 -14.25
CA TRP A 165 5.68 -1.45 -13.70
C TRP A 165 6.88 -2.03 -14.48
N TYR A 166 7.08 -1.60 -15.75
CA TYR A 166 8.21 -2.00 -16.59
C TYR A 166 9.29 -0.91 -16.65
N THR A 167 8.87 0.35 -16.93
CA THR A 167 9.80 1.45 -17.19
C THR A 167 10.58 1.87 -15.97
N ASP A 168 9.97 1.86 -14.78
CA ASP A 168 10.64 2.28 -13.55
C ASP A 168 11.64 1.22 -13.05
N PRO A 169 11.32 -0.09 -13.00
CA PRO A 169 12.33 -1.11 -12.73
C PRO A 169 13.48 -1.10 -13.75
N LYS A 170 13.19 -0.83 -15.02
CA LYS A 170 14.24 -0.70 -16.04
C LYS A 170 15.19 0.46 -15.78
N LYS A 171 14.70 1.60 -15.31
CA LYS A 171 15.50 2.79 -14.98
C LYS A 171 16.25 2.65 -13.65
N THR A 172 15.61 2.06 -12.66
CA THR A 172 16.08 2.10 -11.27
C THR A 172 16.73 0.81 -10.79
N SER A 173 16.50 -0.30 -11.50
CA SER A 173 16.84 -1.67 -11.06
C SER A 173 16.23 -2.05 -9.70
N LYS A 174 15.11 -1.44 -9.34
CA LYS A 174 14.41 -1.65 -8.06
C LYS A 174 12.95 -2.05 -8.32
N PRO A 175 12.34 -2.82 -7.40
CA PRO A 175 10.90 -3.04 -7.42
C PRO A 175 10.11 -1.73 -7.37
N VAL A 176 8.93 -1.73 -7.99
CA VAL A 176 7.98 -0.62 -7.95
C VAL A 176 6.59 -1.16 -7.60
N LEU A 177 5.84 -0.37 -6.82
CA LEU A 177 4.39 -0.46 -6.71
C LEU A 177 3.83 0.73 -7.50
N THR A 178 3.01 0.47 -8.52
CA THR A 178 2.40 1.54 -9.30
C THR A 178 1.34 2.27 -8.49
N PRO A 179 1.04 3.55 -8.80
CA PRO A 179 -0.26 4.11 -8.45
C PRO A 179 -1.38 3.20 -8.95
N ALA A 180 -2.58 3.31 -8.37
CA ALA A 180 -3.73 2.58 -8.88
C ALA A 180 -4.16 3.16 -10.25
N TYR A 181 -4.65 2.31 -11.12
CA TYR A 181 -5.10 2.68 -12.46
C TYR A 181 -6.21 1.74 -12.95
N TYR A 182 -6.93 2.18 -13.98
CA TYR A 182 -7.93 1.32 -14.62
C TYR A 182 -7.33 0.63 -15.84
N GLU A 183 -7.52 -0.68 -15.92
CA GLU A 183 -7.19 -1.50 -17.09
C GLU A 183 -8.39 -2.38 -17.46
N THR A 184 -8.43 -2.79 -18.72
CA THR A 184 -9.45 -3.75 -19.20
C THR A 184 -8.88 -5.15 -19.17
N ILE A 185 -9.26 -5.90 -18.14
CA ILE A 185 -8.89 -7.30 -17.98
C ILE A 185 -10.10 -8.16 -18.38
N ALA A 186 -9.90 -9.04 -19.37
CA ALA A 186 -10.97 -9.91 -19.86
C ALA A 186 -12.29 -9.17 -20.22
N GLY A 187 -12.16 -7.99 -20.83
CA GLY A 187 -13.31 -7.17 -21.23
C GLY A 187 -13.98 -6.37 -20.11
N LYS A 188 -13.50 -6.49 -18.86
CA LYS A 188 -14.02 -5.74 -17.70
C LYS A 188 -13.04 -4.64 -17.27
N LYS A 189 -13.53 -3.41 -17.19
CA LYS A 189 -12.77 -2.29 -16.59
C LYS A 189 -12.55 -2.56 -15.11
N THR A 190 -11.29 -2.76 -14.71
CA THR A 190 -10.89 -3.14 -13.35
C THR A 190 -9.93 -2.10 -12.78
N LEU A 191 -10.17 -1.62 -11.57
CA LEU A 191 -9.23 -0.80 -10.81
C LEU A 191 -8.18 -1.74 -10.21
N MET A 192 -6.91 -1.50 -10.53
CA MET A 192 -5.80 -2.34 -10.13
C MET A 192 -4.56 -1.55 -9.75
N ALA A 193 -3.62 -2.20 -9.11
CA ALA A 193 -2.25 -1.73 -8.94
C ALA A 193 -1.31 -2.89 -9.26
N SER A 194 -0.09 -2.57 -9.70
CA SER A 194 0.88 -3.56 -10.14
C SER A 194 2.17 -3.46 -9.35
N VAL A 195 2.71 -4.62 -8.99
CA VAL A 195 4.08 -4.74 -8.49
C VAL A 195 4.99 -5.10 -9.66
N GLY A 196 5.88 -4.19 -10.02
CA GLY A 196 6.91 -4.42 -11.04
C GLY A 196 8.22 -4.87 -10.39
N LEU A 197 8.74 -6.02 -10.79
CA LEU A 197 10.01 -6.57 -10.28
C LEU A 197 11.03 -6.67 -11.42
N PRO A 198 12.22 -6.04 -11.32
CA PRO A 198 13.26 -6.18 -12.34
C PRO A 198 13.86 -7.58 -12.32
N ILE A 199 14.12 -8.13 -13.51
CA ILE A 199 14.99 -9.27 -13.72
C ILE A 199 16.36 -8.74 -14.15
N LEU A 200 17.40 -9.08 -13.39
CA LEU A 200 18.74 -8.54 -13.60
C LEU A 200 19.71 -9.68 -13.91
N ASP A 201 20.59 -9.47 -14.89
CA ASP A 201 21.74 -10.33 -15.14
C ASP A 201 23.01 -9.52 -14.89
N ASN A 202 23.79 -9.89 -13.87
CA ASN A 202 25.00 -9.16 -13.44
C ASN A 202 24.75 -7.66 -13.25
N GLY A 203 23.59 -7.29 -12.70
CA GLY A 203 23.17 -5.89 -12.46
C GLY A 203 22.60 -5.18 -13.69
N ARG A 204 22.58 -5.81 -14.87
CA ARG A 204 21.95 -5.29 -16.08
C ARG A 204 20.50 -5.72 -16.13
N PHE A 205 19.60 -4.78 -16.39
CA PHE A 205 18.20 -5.08 -16.62
C PHE A 205 18.03 -5.93 -17.90
N ILE A 206 17.36 -7.06 -17.78
CA ILE A 206 17.10 -8.00 -18.87
C ILE A 206 15.62 -8.33 -19.02
N GLY A 207 14.77 -7.77 -18.15
CA GLY A 207 13.32 -7.97 -18.18
C GLY A 207 12.66 -7.55 -16.88
N ALA A 208 11.35 -7.69 -16.82
CA ALA A 208 10.57 -7.45 -15.63
C ALA A 208 9.44 -8.49 -15.48
N ILE A 209 9.01 -8.68 -14.24
CA ILE A 209 7.78 -9.38 -13.87
C ILE A 209 6.78 -8.32 -13.43
N THR A 210 5.51 -8.45 -13.85
CA THR A 210 4.38 -7.73 -13.25
C THR A 210 3.50 -8.68 -12.47
N LEU A 211 2.96 -8.22 -11.34
CA LEU A 211 1.92 -8.90 -10.58
C LEU A 211 0.82 -7.87 -10.31
N ASP A 212 -0.36 -8.17 -10.82
CA ASP A 212 -1.49 -7.26 -10.79
C ASP A 212 -2.51 -7.74 -9.78
N PHE A 213 -2.95 -6.83 -8.89
CA PHE A 213 -3.92 -7.15 -7.87
C PHE A 213 -5.14 -6.22 -7.92
N ASP A 214 -6.30 -6.82 -7.61
CA ASP A 214 -7.60 -6.17 -7.70
C ASP A 214 -7.80 -5.18 -6.52
N MET A 215 -7.85 -3.89 -6.83
CA MET A 215 -8.17 -2.87 -5.84
C MET A 215 -9.64 -2.91 -5.41
N GLY A 216 -10.53 -3.58 -6.16
CA GLY A 216 -11.89 -3.85 -5.74
C GLY A 216 -11.97 -4.69 -4.47
N LYS A 217 -11.08 -5.67 -4.31
CA LYS A 217 -10.97 -6.45 -3.05
C LYS A 217 -10.50 -5.60 -1.87
N VAL A 218 -9.60 -4.66 -2.13
CA VAL A 218 -9.18 -3.68 -1.12
C VAL A 218 -10.36 -2.80 -0.75
N GLN A 219 -11.16 -2.34 -1.71
CA GLN A 219 -12.38 -1.58 -1.49
C GLN A 219 -13.37 -2.35 -0.59
N GLU A 220 -13.65 -3.62 -0.89
CA GLU A 220 -14.53 -4.47 -0.07
C GLU A 220 -14.03 -4.58 1.38
N MET A 221 -12.72 -4.69 1.59
CA MET A 221 -12.13 -4.69 2.93
C MET A 221 -12.40 -3.37 3.66
N PHE A 222 -12.25 -2.23 3.00
CA PHE A 222 -12.51 -0.91 3.59
C PHE A 222 -14.00 -0.72 3.92
N GLU A 223 -14.92 -1.21 3.08
CA GLU A 223 -16.35 -1.24 3.37
C GLU A 223 -16.66 -2.06 4.63
N GLN A 224 -16.04 -3.23 4.78
CA GLN A 224 -16.22 -4.08 5.96
C GLN A 224 -15.61 -3.52 7.25
N LEU A 225 -14.53 -2.77 7.14
CA LEU A 225 -13.85 -2.15 8.28
C LEU A 225 -14.54 -0.90 8.78
N SER A 226 -15.25 -0.18 7.90
CA SER A 226 -15.88 1.10 8.21
C SER A 226 -17.19 0.94 8.97
N THR A 227 -17.47 1.91 9.82
CA THR A 227 -18.74 2.05 10.56
C THR A 227 -19.26 3.47 10.37
N PRO A 228 -20.51 3.79 10.76
CA PRO A 228 -21.02 5.17 10.69
C PRO A 228 -20.15 6.19 11.44
N ASP A 229 -19.46 5.75 12.51
CA ASP A 229 -18.65 6.62 13.36
C ASP A 229 -17.17 6.68 12.91
N ASN A 230 -16.70 5.67 12.16
CA ASN A 230 -15.31 5.56 11.70
C ASN A 230 -15.26 5.14 10.24
N ILE A 231 -14.96 6.07 9.36
CA ILE A 231 -14.81 5.84 7.93
C ILE A 231 -13.32 5.74 7.59
N TYR A 232 -12.94 4.61 6.99
CA TYR A 232 -11.57 4.37 6.54
C TYR A 232 -11.42 4.70 5.06
N LEU A 233 -10.31 5.32 4.71
CA LEU A 233 -9.98 5.76 3.37
C LEU A 233 -8.57 5.28 3.02
N MET A 234 -8.32 4.98 1.73
CA MET A 234 -6.98 4.71 1.22
C MET A 234 -6.69 5.63 0.04
N MET A 235 -5.51 6.22 0.07
CA MET A 235 -4.96 6.99 -1.04
C MET A 235 -3.71 6.30 -1.58
N ASP A 236 -3.48 6.41 -2.88
CA ASP A 236 -2.23 6.01 -3.50
C ASP A 236 -1.11 7.05 -3.30
N SER A 237 0.08 6.76 -3.83
CA SER A 237 1.25 7.64 -3.71
C SER A 237 1.10 8.97 -4.48
N THR A 238 0.10 9.10 -5.34
CA THR A 238 -0.20 10.32 -6.11
C THR A 238 -1.31 11.16 -5.47
N GLY A 239 -1.93 10.63 -4.39
CA GLY A 239 -2.99 11.29 -3.64
C GLY A 239 -4.39 11.02 -4.18
N HIS A 240 -4.56 10.07 -5.10
CA HIS A 240 -5.88 9.64 -5.54
C HIS A 240 -6.51 8.70 -4.52
N LEU A 241 -7.81 8.86 -4.31
CA LEU A 241 -8.60 7.99 -3.45
C LEU A 241 -8.83 6.66 -4.16
N VAL A 242 -8.36 5.57 -3.58
CA VAL A 242 -8.40 4.21 -4.18
C VAL A 242 -9.27 3.23 -3.39
N ALA A 243 -9.67 3.59 -2.17
CA ALA A 243 -10.71 2.91 -1.42
C ALA A 243 -11.43 3.88 -0.48
N HIS A 244 -12.75 3.69 -0.30
CA HIS A 244 -13.59 4.50 0.57
C HIS A 244 -14.63 3.62 1.27
N GLY A 245 -14.63 3.60 2.60
CA GLY A 245 -15.39 2.64 3.39
C GLY A 245 -16.90 2.74 3.33
N THR A 246 -17.48 3.84 2.78
CA THR A 246 -18.93 4.03 2.72
C THR A 246 -19.44 4.55 1.37
N ASP A 247 -18.56 5.07 0.51
CA ASP A 247 -18.95 5.68 -0.75
C ASP A 247 -17.91 5.37 -1.84
N LYS A 248 -18.15 4.27 -2.56
CA LYS A 248 -17.29 3.83 -3.66
C LYS A 248 -17.33 4.76 -4.88
N ASP A 249 -18.33 5.62 -5.02
CA ASP A 249 -18.43 6.56 -6.15
C ASP A 249 -17.43 7.71 -6.02
N MET A 250 -16.78 7.85 -4.85
CA MET A 250 -15.68 8.80 -4.63
C MET A 250 -14.30 8.26 -5.08
N ILE A 251 -14.21 6.98 -5.45
CA ILE A 251 -12.95 6.37 -5.92
C ILE A 251 -12.70 6.80 -7.36
N MET A 252 -11.43 7.09 -7.71
CA MET A 252 -10.91 7.53 -9.00
C MET A 252 -11.84 7.39 -10.19
#